data_7fd0f061a6d908e9c6174a047153af16
#
_entry.id   7fd0f061a6d908e9c6174a047153af16
#
_cell.length_a   1.000
_cell.length_b   1.000
_cell.length_c   1.000
_cell.angle_alpha   90.00
_cell.angle_beta   90.00
_cell.angle_gamma   90.00
#
_symmetry.space_group_name_H-M   'P 1'
#
loop_
_entity.id
_entity.type
_entity.pdbx_description
1 polymer ?
#
loop_
_entity_poly.entity_id
_entity_poly.type
_entity_poly.pdbx_seq_one_letter_code
_entity_poly.pdbx_strand_id
1 'polypeptide(L)'
;MRQRWAQLLFLHWAWDPVEIQRTLPPGLTVDVRDGRAWLGLVPFMMERVRPRGLPAVRGLSDFMELNLRTYVYDAQGRSGVWFYSLYANLWLAVKIARALFHLPYQYAKMAATVDARTQTVDYQVRRQGLASNSRFCYRPVGASRPAVAGTLEFFLMERYRLFAWDSRGERLFTGRVHHAPYEISAAEAPIWDDAAVRLAGFDLQGRTPEHVCAARVVEVGVWPMQRITSRVSTRCEQNEAFGVPSPV
;
A
#
# COMPACT_ATOMS: atom_id res chain seq x y z
N MET A 1 2.08 -0.30 -16.92
CA MET A 1 2.38 1.12 -16.65
C MET A 1 3.78 1.20 -16.06
N ARG A 2 4.54 2.26 -16.33
CA ARG A 2 5.82 2.56 -15.67
C ARG A 2 5.66 3.81 -14.82
N GLN A 3 6.32 3.83 -13.68
CA GLN A 3 6.27 4.91 -12.69
C GLN A 3 7.65 5.04 -12.04
N ARG A 4 7.94 6.18 -11.47
CA ARG A 4 9.06 6.41 -10.57
C ARG A 4 8.48 6.97 -9.27
N TRP A 5 8.76 6.33 -8.16
CA TRP A 5 8.37 6.80 -6.84
C TRP A 5 9.58 7.44 -6.18
N ALA A 6 9.42 8.65 -5.68
CA ALA A 6 10.50 9.44 -5.13
C ALA A 6 10.13 10.02 -3.78
N GLN A 7 11.14 10.30 -2.96
CA GLN A 7 11.02 10.92 -1.64
C GLN A 7 9.97 10.23 -0.74
N LEU A 8 10.06 8.90 -0.64
CA LEU A 8 9.12 8.13 0.16
C LEU A 8 9.48 8.22 1.64
N LEU A 9 8.48 8.58 2.47
CA LEU A 9 8.52 8.37 3.91
C LEU A 9 7.59 7.22 4.25
N PHE A 10 8.03 6.35 5.14
CA PHE A 10 7.23 5.26 5.66
C PHE A 10 7.11 5.39 7.16
N LEU A 11 5.87 5.57 7.63
CA LEU A 11 5.51 5.61 9.04
C LEU A 11 4.66 4.39 9.34
N HIS A 12 5.06 3.57 10.31
CA HIS A 12 4.34 2.34 10.63
C HIS A 12 4.00 2.24 12.10
N TRP A 13 2.80 1.71 12.35
CA TRP A 13 2.28 1.38 13.68
C TRP A 13 1.86 -0.07 13.72
N ALA A 14 2.27 -0.76 14.76
CA ALA A 14 1.76 -2.08 15.05
C ALA A 14 0.30 -1.99 15.54
N TRP A 15 -0.52 -2.96 15.15
CA TRP A 15 -1.95 -3.00 15.45
C TRP A 15 -2.41 -4.38 15.86
N ASP A 16 -3.59 -4.47 16.50
CA ASP A 16 -4.24 -5.74 16.78
C ASP A 16 -4.69 -6.40 15.45
N PRO A 17 -4.25 -7.64 15.15
CA PRO A 17 -4.67 -8.33 13.93
C PRO A 17 -6.19 -8.52 13.83
N VAL A 18 -6.89 -8.71 14.94
CA VAL A 18 -8.34 -8.90 14.95
C VAL A 18 -9.07 -7.63 14.53
N GLU A 19 -8.59 -6.47 14.98
CA GLU A 19 -9.15 -5.18 14.56
C GLU A 19 -8.93 -4.93 13.07
N ILE A 20 -7.72 -5.17 12.57
CA ILE A 20 -7.43 -5.04 11.12
C ILE A 20 -8.27 -6.02 10.30
N GLN A 21 -8.36 -7.30 10.73
CA GLN A 21 -9.12 -8.31 9.98
C GLN A 21 -10.59 -7.92 9.79
N ARG A 22 -11.22 -7.29 10.79
CA ARG A 22 -12.62 -6.84 10.70
C ARG A 22 -12.87 -5.77 9.64
N THR A 23 -11.82 -5.07 9.19
CA THR A 23 -11.90 -4.01 8.18
C THR A 23 -11.65 -4.50 6.76
N LEU A 24 -11.21 -5.76 6.60
CA LEU A 24 -10.84 -6.32 5.31
C LEU A 24 -12.06 -6.92 4.58
N PRO A 25 -12.10 -6.84 3.24
CA PRO A 25 -13.13 -7.51 2.47
C PRO A 25 -12.96 -9.03 2.50
N PRO A 26 -14.03 -9.79 2.18
CA PRO A 26 -13.95 -11.23 2.03
C PRO A 26 -12.84 -11.67 1.06
N GLY A 27 -12.10 -12.73 1.42
CA GLY A 27 -11.01 -13.29 0.61
C GLY A 27 -9.63 -12.70 0.89
N LEU A 28 -9.52 -11.73 1.81
CA LEU A 28 -8.25 -11.25 2.33
C LEU A 28 -8.08 -11.63 3.79
N THR A 29 -6.88 -12.04 4.13
CA THR A 29 -6.45 -12.28 5.51
C THR A 29 -5.33 -11.29 5.86
N VAL A 30 -5.38 -10.73 7.07
CA VAL A 30 -4.32 -9.87 7.57
C VAL A 30 -3.00 -10.64 7.64
N ASP A 31 -1.95 -10.04 7.12
CA ASP A 31 -0.59 -10.59 7.21
C ASP A 31 0.07 -10.02 8.48
N VAL A 32 0.57 -10.91 9.33
CA VAL A 32 1.11 -10.56 10.64
C VAL A 32 2.61 -10.82 10.71
N ARG A 33 3.29 -9.97 11.47
CA ARG A 33 4.68 -10.16 11.83
C ARG A 33 4.82 -10.09 13.34
N ASP A 34 5.42 -11.13 13.92
CA ASP A 34 5.64 -11.26 15.36
C ASP A 34 4.32 -11.09 16.16
N GLY A 35 3.21 -11.69 15.63
CA GLY A 35 1.88 -11.62 16.22
C GLY A 35 1.14 -10.30 16.06
N ARG A 36 1.69 -9.33 15.31
CA ARG A 36 1.11 -8.00 15.13
C ARG A 36 0.79 -7.70 13.67
N ALA A 37 -0.34 -7.05 13.42
CA ALA A 37 -0.64 -6.38 12.16
C ALA A 37 0.05 -5.02 12.10
N TRP A 38 0.10 -4.41 10.91
CA TRP A 38 0.78 -3.15 10.71
C TRP A 38 -0.04 -2.19 9.85
N LEU A 39 -0.14 -0.94 10.27
CA LEU A 39 -0.61 0.17 9.45
C LEU A 39 0.59 0.93 8.92
N GLY A 40 0.55 1.31 7.65
CA GLY A 40 1.58 2.10 7.01
C GLY A 40 1.01 3.38 6.39
N LEU A 41 1.54 4.53 6.77
CA LEU A 41 1.22 5.82 6.18
C LEU A 41 2.42 6.30 5.35
N VAL A 42 2.19 6.58 4.06
CA VAL A 42 3.28 6.81 3.11
C VAL A 42 3.00 8.03 2.23
N PRO A 43 3.53 9.21 2.56
CA PRO A 43 3.63 10.33 1.62
C PRO A 43 4.82 10.13 0.67
N PHE A 44 4.63 10.41 -0.62
CA PHE A 44 5.69 10.32 -1.63
C PHE A 44 5.34 11.08 -2.91
N MET A 45 6.28 11.16 -3.83
CA MET A 45 6.11 11.76 -5.14
C MET A 45 6.05 10.69 -6.21
N MET A 46 5.02 10.77 -7.05
CA MET A 46 4.89 9.98 -8.27
C MET A 46 5.46 10.77 -9.43
N GLU A 47 6.42 10.20 -10.11
CA GLU A 47 7.11 10.85 -11.24
C GLU A 47 7.06 9.96 -12.47
N ARG A 48 7.02 10.59 -13.64
CA ARG A 48 7.15 9.94 -14.95
C ARG A 48 6.13 8.80 -15.14
N VAL A 49 4.94 8.93 -14.58
CA VAL A 49 3.83 7.95 -14.72
C VAL A 49 3.39 7.91 -16.19
N ARG A 50 3.47 6.73 -16.81
CA ARG A 50 3.14 6.56 -18.23
C ARG A 50 2.74 5.14 -18.59
N PRO A 51 1.90 4.94 -19.59
CA PRO A 51 1.73 3.64 -20.24
C PRO A 51 3.06 3.10 -20.77
N ARG A 52 3.19 1.80 -20.91
CA ARG A 52 4.40 1.19 -21.52
C ARG A 52 4.48 1.61 -23.00
N GLY A 53 5.67 2.03 -23.42
CA GLY A 53 5.91 2.46 -24.79
C GLY A 53 5.56 3.93 -25.10
N LEU A 54 4.95 4.65 -24.16
CA LEU A 54 4.64 6.07 -24.32
C LEU A 54 5.59 6.94 -23.49
N PRO A 55 5.86 8.19 -23.92
CA PRO A 55 6.62 9.16 -23.14
C PRO A 55 5.81 9.66 -21.93
N ALA A 56 6.52 10.18 -20.94
CA ALA A 56 5.91 10.94 -19.85
C ALA A 56 5.43 12.31 -20.38
N VAL A 57 4.27 12.77 -19.91
CA VAL A 57 3.66 14.03 -20.30
C VAL A 57 3.73 14.99 -19.12
N ARG A 58 4.39 16.14 -19.32
CA ARG A 58 4.52 17.18 -18.28
C ARG A 58 3.15 17.62 -17.77
N GLY A 59 2.99 17.69 -16.45
CA GLY A 59 1.72 18.06 -15.79
C GLY A 59 0.68 16.95 -15.68
N LEU A 60 0.91 15.79 -16.33
CA LEU A 60 0.03 14.61 -16.22
C LEU A 60 0.77 13.39 -15.66
N SER A 61 2.09 13.38 -15.74
CA SER A 61 2.92 12.24 -15.31
C SER A 61 3.57 12.42 -13.95
N ASP A 62 3.47 13.62 -13.36
CA ASP A 62 4.09 13.95 -12.09
C ASP A 62 3.02 14.48 -11.13
N PHE A 63 2.88 13.82 -9.99
CA PHE A 63 1.92 14.19 -8.95
C PHE A 63 2.36 13.61 -7.59
N MET A 64 1.71 14.04 -6.53
CA MET A 64 1.99 13.57 -5.18
C MET A 64 0.92 12.60 -4.72
N GLU A 65 1.32 11.65 -3.86
CA GLU A 65 0.42 10.67 -3.27
C GLU A 65 0.67 10.53 -1.76
N LEU A 66 -0.40 10.39 -1.01
CA LEU A 66 -0.39 9.96 0.38
C LEU A 66 -1.28 8.73 0.49
N ASN A 67 -0.75 7.59 0.88
CA ASN A 67 -1.54 6.39 1.10
C ASN A 67 -1.53 5.91 2.55
N LEU A 68 -2.64 5.34 2.96
CA LEU A 68 -2.76 4.55 4.19
C LEU A 68 -3.03 3.10 3.79
N ARG A 69 -2.18 2.18 4.25
CA ARG A 69 -2.23 0.78 3.87
C ARG A 69 -2.04 -0.17 5.05
N THR A 70 -2.43 -1.42 4.83
CA THR A 70 -2.06 -2.55 5.67
C THR A 70 -1.57 -3.71 4.80
N TYR A 71 -1.11 -4.76 5.44
CA TYR A 71 -0.46 -5.91 4.83
C TYR A 71 -1.39 -7.11 4.91
N VAL A 72 -1.57 -7.79 3.79
CA VAL A 72 -2.57 -8.86 3.66
C VAL A 72 -2.05 -9.97 2.75
N TYR A 73 -2.69 -11.11 2.80
CA TYR A 73 -2.56 -12.16 1.80
C TYR A 73 -3.94 -12.68 1.38
N ASP A 74 -4.03 -13.25 0.19
CA ASP A 74 -5.25 -13.85 -0.32
C ASP A 74 -5.33 -15.36 -0.01
N ALA A 75 -6.43 -16.00 -0.40
CA ALA A 75 -6.65 -17.43 -0.20
C ALA A 75 -5.59 -18.36 -0.86
N GLN A 76 -4.77 -17.82 -1.78
CA GLN A 76 -3.65 -18.53 -2.40
C GLN A 76 -2.31 -18.25 -1.68
N GLY A 77 -2.33 -17.56 -0.55
CA GLY A 77 -1.12 -17.20 0.21
C GLY A 77 -0.27 -16.10 -0.45
N ARG A 78 -0.82 -15.38 -1.44
CA ARG A 78 -0.09 -14.32 -2.14
C ARG A 78 -0.13 -13.04 -1.31
N SER A 79 1.00 -12.64 -0.76
CA SER A 79 1.12 -11.43 0.06
C SER A 79 1.07 -10.15 -0.78
N GLY A 80 0.58 -9.06 -0.18
CA GLY A 80 0.49 -7.75 -0.80
C GLY A 80 -0.01 -6.69 0.17
N VAL A 81 -0.43 -5.56 -0.39
CA VAL A 81 -0.96 -4.43 0.38
C VAL A 81 -2.43 -4.20 0.08
N TRP A 82 -3.17 -3.81 1.12
CA TRP A 82 -4.52 -3.29 1.06
C TRP A 82 -4.51 -1.81 1.42
N PHE A 83 -5.18 -0.98 0.61
CA PHE A 83 -5.25 0.47 0.83
C PHE A 83 -6.59 0.86 1.45
N TYR A 84 -6.53 1.55 2.58
CA TYR A 84 -7.70 2.21 3.17
C TYR A 84 -8.02 3.53 2.49
N SER A 85 -6.98 4.27 2.10
CA SER A 85 -7.11 5.52 1.35
C SER A 85 -5.87 5.80 0.52
N LEU A 86 -6.09 6.47 -0.63
CA LEU A 86 -5.05 7.01 -1.49
C LEU A 86 -5.46 8.43 -1.86
N TYR A 87 -4.67 9.41 -1.44
CA TYR A 87 -4.86 10.81 -1.82
C TYR A 87 -3.87 11.18 -2.90
N ALA A 88 -4.33 11.88 -3.94
CA ALA A 88 -3.47 12.40 -5.00
C ALA A 88 -3.89 13.80 -5.42
N ASN A 89 -2.92 14.61 -5.87
CA ASN A 89 -3.19 15.99 -6.30
C ASN A 89 -3.43 16.14 -7.82
N LEU A 90 -3.52 15.04 -8.54
CA LEU A 90 -3.89 15.04 -9.96
C LEU A 90 -5.29 14.43 -10.14
N TRP A 91 -6.30 15.28 -10.39
CA TRP A 91 -7.70 14.86 -10.51
C TRP A 91 -7.93 13.79 -11.58
N LEU A 92 -7.26 13.92 -12.73
CA LEU A 92 -7.36 12.94 -13.83
C LEU A 92 -6.82 11.56 -13.41
N ALA A 93 -5.68 11.53 -12.72
CA ALA A 93 -5.12 10.28 -12.19
C ALA A 93 -6.06 9.61 -11.19
N VAL A 94 -6.70 10.39 -10.31
CA VAL A 94 -7.73 9.90 -9.37
C VAL A 94 -8.89 9.24 -10.10
N LYS A 95 -9.42 9.87 -11.15
CA LYS A 95 -10.54 9.33 -11.94
C LYS A 95 -10.16 8.02 -12.65
N ILE A 96 -9.00 8.00 -13.31
CA ILE A 96 -8.49 6.81 -14.00
C ILE A 96 -8.24 5.67 -13.02
N ALA A 97 -7.59 5.95 -11.89
CA ALA A 97 -7.26 4.94 -10.90
C ALA A 97 -8.52 4.31 -10.27
N ARG A 98 -9.54 5.11 -9.97
CA ARG A 98 -10.83 4.60 -9.48
C ARG A 98 -11.54 3.72 -10.51
N ALA A 99 -11.54 4.13 -11.78
CA ALA A 99 -12.24 3.41 -12.84
C ALA A 99 -11.55 2.09 -13.23
N LEU A 100 -10.21 2.08 -13.30
CA LEU A 100 -9.45 0.94 -13.84
C LEU A 100 -8.88 0.02 -12.75
N PHE A 101 -8.62 0.55 -11.55
CA PHE A 101 -7.95 -0.21 -10.49
C PHE A 101 -8.84 -0.49 -9.28
N HIS A 102 -10.06 0.05 -9.23
CA HIS A 102 -10.99 -0.06 -8.08
C HIS A 102 -10.36 0.35 -6.73
N LEU A 103 -9.36 1.23 -6.78
CA LEU A 103 -8.65 1.71 -5.60
C LEU A 103 -9.36 2.94 -5.00
N PRO A 104 -9.32 3.13 -3.66
CA PRO A 104 -10.03 4.19 -2.95
C PRO A 104 -9.32 5.55 -3.06
N TYR A 105 -9.01 5.97 -4.29
CA TYR A 105 -8.37 7.26 -4.55
C TYR A 105 -9.31 8.43 -4.26
N GLN A 106 -8.75 9.47 -3.66
CA GLN A 106 -9.41 10.74 -3.38
C GLN A 106 -8.53 11.90 -3.82
N TYR A 107 -9.14 12.97 -4.29
CA TYR A 107 -8.40 14.18 -4.63
C TYR A 107 -8.04 14.97 -3.37
N ALA A 108 -6.80 15.44 -3.29
CA ALA A 108 -6.34 16.39 -2.28
C ALA A 108 -5.39 17.41 -2.92
N LYS A 109 -5.39 18.65 -2.44
CA LYS A 109 -4.35 19.62 -2.80
C LYS A 109 -3.08 19.26 -2.04
N MET A 110 -1.95 19.15 -2.74
CA MET A 110 -0.67 18.80 -2.13
C MET A 110 0.42 19.72 -2.67
N ALA A 111 1.41 19.98 -1.82
CA ALA A 111 2.63 20.68 -2.15
C ALA A 111 3.79 20.04 -1.41
N ALA A 112 4.96 20.01 -2.03
CA ALA A 112 6.17 19.55 -1.37
C ALA A 112 7.38 20.33 -1.87
N THR A 113 8.34 20.53 -0.96
CA THR A 113 9.66 21.08 -1.27
C THR A 113 10.73 20.13 -0.73
N VAL A 114 11.84 20.07 -1.44
CA VAL A 114 13.02 19.28 -1.03
C VAL A 114 14.20 20.24 -0.93
N ASP A 115 14.79 20.33 0.23
CA ASP A 115 16.05 21.05 0.40
C ASP A 115 17.19 20.19 -0.15
N ALA A 116 17.85 20.68 -1.18
CA ALA A 116 18.90 19.93 -1.90
C ALA A 116 20.12 19.64 -1.01
N ARG A 117 20.43 20.49 -0.03
CA ARG A 117 21.58 20.36 0.86
C ARG A 117 21.32 19.37 2.00
N THR A 118 20.18 19.48 2.66
CA THR A 118 19.83 18.66 3.83
C THR A 118 19.04 17.42 3.47
N GLN A 119 18.52 17.34 2.24
CA GLN A 119 17.56 16.32 1.77
C GLN A 119 16.27 16.31 2.60
N THR A 120 15.98 17.40 3.29
CA THR A 120 14.74 17.56 4.06
C THR A 120 13.57 17.77 3.11
N VAL A 121 12.52 17.00 3.30
CA VAL A 121 11.26 17.11 2.58
C VAL A 121 10.23 17.77 3.49
N ASP A 122 9.60 18.85 3.02
CA ASP A 122 8.40 19.42 3.62
C ASP A 122 7.22 19.11 2.71
N TYR A 123 6.31 18.28 3.18
CA TYR A 123 5.21 17.73 2.41
C TYR A 123 3.88 18.11 3.06
N GLN A 124 2.98 18.73 2.30
CA GLN A 124 1.71 19.25 2.79
C GLN A 124 0.53 18.63 2.02
N VAL A 125 -0.51 18.27 2.75
CA VAL A 125 -1.74 17.70 2.21
C VAL A 125 -2.95 18.45 2.74
N ARG A 126 -3.75 19.02 1.85
CA ARG A 126 -5.03 19.65 2.16
C ARG A 126 -6.16 18.86 1.51
N ARG A 127 -6.89 18.14 2.33
CA ARG A 127 -8.06 17.37 1.88
C ARG A 127 -9.28 18.28 1.75
N GLN A 128 -10.13 17.98 0.79
CA GLN A 128 -11.40 18.69 0.65
C GLN A 128 -12.31 18.38 1.84
N GLY A 129 -12.96 19.41 2.40
CA GLY A 129 -13.86 19.27 3.54
C GLY A 129 -13.20 19.21 4.93
N LEU A 130 -11.85 19.26 5.02
CA LEU A 130 -11.15 19.36 6.29
C LEU A 130 -10.59 20.77 6.49
N ALA A 131 -10.72 21.27 7.72
CA ALA A 131 -10.24 22.62 8.10
C ALA A 131 -8.71 22.67 8.23
N SER A 132 -8.07 21.54 8.62
CA SER A 132 -6.64 21.47 8.88
C SER A 132 -5.86 20.87 7.70
N ASN A 133 -4.64 21.35 7.51
CA ASN A 133 -3.67 20.75 6.61
C ASN A 133 -2.84 19.71 7.38
N SER A 134 -2.63 18.54 6.76
CA SER A 134 -1.63 17.61 7.24
C SER A 134 -0.25 18.03 6.74
N ARG A 135 0.77 17.94 7.58
CA ARG A 135 2.16 18.25 7.23
C ARG A 135 3.08 17.13 7.66
N PHE A 136 4.05 16.83 6.80
CA PHE A 136 5.12 15.89 7.06
C PHE A 136 6.44 16.59 6.77
N CYS A 137 7.33 16.64 7.76
CA CYS A 137 8.69 17.15 7.57
C CYS A 137 9.65 16.02 7.95
N TYR A 138 10.48 15.59 7.01
CA TYR A 138 11.34 14.44 7.22
C TYR A 138 12.62 14.53 6.40
N ARG A 139 13.63 13.77 6.82
CA ARG A 139 14.88 13.58 6.09
C ARG A 139 15.42 12.16 6.27
N PRO A 140 16.06 11.58 5.26
CA PRO A 140 16.78 10.32 5.43
C PRO A 140 18.01 10.54 6.32
N VAL A 141 18.36 9.51 7.11
CA VAL A 141 19.51 9.52 8.01
C VAL A 141 20.36 8.27 7.80
N GLY A 142 21.66 8.44 7.71
CA GLY A 142 22.60 7.34 7.51
C GLY A 142 22.64 6.81 6.07
N ALA A 143 23.31 5.68 5.88
CA ALA A 143 23.41 5.03 4.59
C ALA A 143 22.15 4.26 4.25
N SER A 144 21.76 4.30 2.98
CA SER A 144 20.66 3.46 2.49
C SER A 144 21.16 2.03 2.17
N ARG A 145 20.30 1.05 2.39
CA ARG A 145 20.55 -0.37 2.14
C ARG A 145 19.25 -1.10 1.82
N PRO A 146 19.28 -2.20 1.09
CA PRO A 146 18.13 -3.06 0.93
C PRO A 146 17.70 -3.67 2.27
N ALA A 147 16.39 -3.90 2.42
CA ALA A 147 15.88 -4.63 3.56
C ALA A 147 16.36 -6.09 3.54
N VAL A 148 16.78 -6.61 4.69
CA VAL A 148 17.28 -7.99 4.82
C VAL A 148 16.10 -8.94 5.00
N ALA A 149 16.09 -10.04 4.25
CA ALA A 149 15.06 -11.07 4.36
C ALA A 149 14.91 -11.56 5.81
N GLY A 150 13.67 -11.71 6.27
CA GLY A 150 13.36 -12.10 7.64
C GLY A 150 13.28 -10.95 8.65
N THR A 151 13.65 -9.72 8.28
CA THR A 151 13.48 -8.53 9.15
C THR A 151 12.09 -7.92 9.02
N LEU A 152 11.75 -7.02 9.96
CA LEU A 152 10.52 -6.22 9.90
C LEU A 152 10.50 -5.32 8.67
N GLU A 153 11.63 -4.67 8.35
CA GLU A 153 11.74 -3.82 7.16
C GLU A 153 11.43 -4.60 5.89
N PHE A 154 11.94 -5.83 5.75
CA PHE A 154 11.63 -6.68 4.60
C PHE A 154 10.12 -6.99 4.52
N PHE A 155 9.51 -7.32 5.64
CA PHE A 155 8.06 -7.56 5.71
C PHE A 155 7.25 -6.33 5.30
N LEU A 156 7.64 -5.13 5.73
CA LEU A 156 6.91 -3.88 5.47
C LEU A 156 7.16 -3.32 4.06
N MET A 157 8.36 -3.54 3.51
CA MET A 157 8.79 -2.90 2.26
C MET A 157 8.59 -3.78 1.04
N GLU A 158 8.92 -5.07 1.11
CA GLU A 158 9.00 -5.93 -0.07
C GLU A 158 7.64 -6.56 -0.39
N ARG A 159 6.74 -5.72 -0.93
CA ARG A 159 5.38 -6.10 -1.32
C ARG A 159 5.15 -5.84 -2.81
N TYR A 160 4.93 -6.91 -3.55
CA TYR A 160 4.87 -6.91 -5.01
C TYR A 160 3.45 -7.11 -5.55
N ARG A 161 2.44 -6.91 -4.69
CA ARG A 161 1.02 -6.96 -5.05
C ARG A 161 0.24 -5.92 -4.30
N LEU A 162 -0.85 -5.50 -4.92
CA LEU A 162 -1.90 -4.75 -4.28
C LEU A 162 -3.23 -5.47 -4.49
N PHE A 163 -4.16 -5.24 -3.58
CA PHE A 163 -5.51 -5.76 -3.64
C PHE A 163 -6.51 -4.62 -3.67
N ALA A 164 -7.62 -4.83 -4.36
CA ALA A 164 -8.72 -3.88 -4.45
C ALA A 164 -10.06 -4.60 -4.43
N TRP A 165 -11.09 -3.94 -3.92
CA TRP A 165 -12.44 -4.46 -3.82
C TRP A 165 -13.43 -3.61 -4.62
N ASP A 166 -14.16 -4.25 -5.50
CA ASP A 166 -15.31 -3.65 -6.17
C ASP A 166 -16.58 -3.97 -5.37
N SER A 167 -17.03 -3.00 -4.56
CA SER A 167 -18.22 -3.16 -3.69
C SER A 167 -19.52 -3.36 -4.46
N ARG A 168 -19.59 -2.88 -5.72
CA ARG A 168 -20.80 -3.04 -6.56
C ARG A 168 -20.99 -4.46 -7.06
N GLY A 169 -19.90 -5.12 -7.38
CA GLY A 169 -19.89 -6.49 -7.90
C GLY A 169 -19.38 -7.50 -6.90
N GLU A 170 -19.09 -7.11 -5.66
CA GLU A 170 -18.53 -7.97 -4.61
C GLU A 170 -17.35 -8.82 -5.12
N ARG A 171 -16.38 -8.14 -5.76
CA ARG A 171 -15.28 -8.79 -6.45
C ARG A 171 -13.95 -8.32 -5.94
N LEU A 172 -13.09 -9.28 -5.62
CA LEU A 172 -11.70 -9.02 -5.24
C LEU A 172 -10.80 -9.02 -6.48
N PHE A 173 -9.92 -8.04 -6.55
CA PHE A 173 -8.93 -7.89 -7.60
C PHE A 173 -7.53 -7.85 -7.01
N THR A 174 -6.55 -8.28 -7.80
CA THR A 174 -5.12 -8.13 -7.49
C THR A 174 -4.39 -7.49 -8.64
N GLY A 175 -3.47 -6.58 -8.34
CA GLY A 175 -2.54 -5.98 -9.28
C GLY A 175 -1.10 -6.37 -8.94
N ARG A 176 -0.30 -6.70 -9.95
CA ARG A 176 1.13 -6.92 -9.75
C ARG A 176 1.87 -5.60 -9.81
N VAL A 177 2.78 -5.43 -8.85
CA VAL A 177 3.73 -4.32 -8.79
C VAL A 177 5.13 -4.95 -8.83
N HIS A 178 6.04 -4.38 -9.60
CA HIS A 178 7.43 -4.85 -9.64
C HIS A 178 8.36 -3.65 -9.51
N HIS A 179 9.27 -3.75 -8.60
CA HIS A 179 10.37 -2.81 -8.41
C HIS A 179 11.60 -3.58 -7.93
N ALA A 180 12.78 -2.98 -8.08
CA ALA A 180 13.95 -3.44 -7.35
C ALA A 180 13.71 -3.28 -5.85
N PRO A 181 14.39 -4.04 -4.99
CA PRO A 181 14.35 -3.81 -3.54
C PRO A 181 14.56 -2.33 -3.22
N TYR A 182 13.79 -1.83 -2.24
CA TYR A 182 13.96 -0.45 -1.81
C TYR A 182 15.32 -0.25 -1.16
N GLU A 183 16.04 0.77 -1.59
CA GLU A 183 17.18 1.31 -0.87
C GLU A 183 16.67 2.20 0.27
N ILE A 184 16.49 1.61 1.46
CA ILE A 184 15.93 2.29 2.63
C ILE A 184 17.03 2.78 3.58
N SER A 185 16.78 3.91 4.22
CA SER A 185 17.55 4.42 5.34
C SER A 185 16.64 4.70 6.53
N ALA A 186 17.18 4.79 7.72
CA ALA A 186 16.45 5.41 8.83
C ALA A 186 15.99 6.82 8.41
N ALA A 187 14.95 7.33 9.04
CA ALA A 187 14.50 8.68 8.80
C ALA A 187 14.15 9.41 10.10
N GLU A 188 14.46 10.69 10.15
CA GLU A 188 13.90 11.59 11.13
C GLU A 188 12.65 12.23 10.54
N ALA A 189 11.53 12.14 11.26
CA ALA A 189 10.25 12.75 10.88
C ALA A 189 9.69 13.55 12.07
N PRO A 190 10.26 14.72 12.38
CA PRO A 190 9.85 15.52 13.53
C PRO A 190 8.42 16.07 13.40
N ILE A 191 7.90 16.17 12.19
CA ILE A 191 6.53 16.59 11.94
C ILE A 191 5.86 15.54 11.07
N TRP A 192 4.75 15.00 11.57
CA TRP A 192 3.85 14.09 10.86
C TRP A 192 2.41 14.29 11.35
N ASP A 193 1.46 13.80 10.59
CA ASP A 193 0.03 13.98 10.88
C ASP A 193 -0.72 12.65 10.65
N ASP A 194 -1.64 12.35 11.53
CA ASP A 194 -2.42 11.09 11.54
C ASP A 194 -3.84 11.23 10.99
N ALA A 195 -4.20 12.37 10.42
CA ALA A 195 -5.58 12.60 9.95
C ALA A 195 -6.04 11.55 8.94
N ALA A 196 -5.15 11.00 8.09
CA ALA A 196 -5.51 9.91 7.18
C ALA A 196 -5.84 8.62 7.93
N VAL A 197 -5.17 8.37 9.06
CA VAL A 197 -5.39 7.21 9.93
C VAL A 197 -6.75 7.34 10.62
N ARG A 198 -7.02 8.51 11.24
CA ARG A 198 -8.32 8.80 11.87
C ARG A 198 -9.50 8.73 10.90
N LEU A 199 -9.34 9.27 9.68
CA LEU A 199 -10.38 9.22 8.65
C LEU A 199 -10.69 7.80 8.16
N ALA A 200 -9.76 6.88 8.30
CA ALA A 200 -9.96 5.47 8.02
C ALA A 200 -10.57 4.69 9.20
N GLY A 201 -10.87 5.38 10.32
CA GLY A 201 -11.50 4.78 11.50
C GLY A 201 -10.53 4.23 12.55
N PHE A 202 -9.23 4.53 12.42
CA PHE A 202 -8.22 4.10 13.39
C PHE A 202 -7.82 5.26 14.31
N ASP A 203 -7.65 4.98 15.60
CA ASP A 203 -7.21 5.97 16.59
C ASP A 203 -5.82 5.58 17.12
N LEU A 204 -4.83 6.40 16.84
CA LEU A 204 -3.47 6.19 17.33
C LEU A 204 -3.31 6.50 18.82
N GLN A 205 -4.27 7.19 19.45
CA GLN A 205 -4.20 7.57 20.86
C GLN A 205 -2.88 8.27 21.24
N GLY A 206 -2.36 9.11 20.34
CA GLY A 206 -1.10 9.81 20.53
C GLY A 206 0.18 8.96 20.36
N ARG A 207 0.07 7.70 19.94
CA ARG A 207 1.25 6.84 19.68
C ARG A 207 2.07 7.39 18.54
N THR A 208 3.38 7.45 18.76
CA THR A 208 4.36 7.71 17.70
C THR A 208 4.54 6.48 16.81
N PRO A 209 5.02 6.65 15.56
CA PRO A 209 5.35 5.51 14.70
C PRO A 209 6.40 4.61 15.36
N GLU A 210 6.16 3.30 15.35
CA GLU A 210 7.08 2.30 15.90
C GLU A 210 8.20 1.95 14.90
N HIS A 211 7.97 2.22 13.62
CA HIS A 211 8.98 2.07 12.58
C HIS A 211 8.92 3.26 11.62
N VAL A 212 10.07 3.90 11.38
CA VAL A 212 10.21 5.06 10.49
C VAL A 212 11.40 4.85 9.57
N CYS A 213 11.17 4.87 8.26
CA CYS A 213 12.25 4.84 7.28
C CYS A 213 11.91 5.66 6.05
N ALA A 214 12.91 5.93 5.22
CA ALA A 214 12.74 6.64 3.96
C ALA A 214 13.42 5.90 2.81
N ALA A 215 12.90 6.09 1.59
CA ALA A 215 13.57 5.70 0.37
C ALA A 215 13.61 6.88 -0.61
N ARG A 216 14.76 7.11 -1.24
CA ARG A 216 14.90 8.27 -2.14
C ARG A 216 14.15 8.09 -3.43
N VAL A 217 14.26 6.92 -4.04
CA VAL A 217 13.67 6.66 -5.35
C VAL A 217 13.62 5.17 -5.65
N VAL A 218 12.57 4.75 -6.39
CA VAL A 218 12.48 3.41 -6.97
C VAL A 218 11.71 3.47 -8.30
N GLU A 219 12.19 2.72 -9.30
CA GLU A 219 11.47 2.53 -10.57
C GLU A 219 10.46 1.40 -10.43
N VAL A 220 9.23 1.65 -10.86
CA VAL A 220 8.10 0.75 -10.61
C VAL A 220 7.37 0.40 -11.90
N GLY A 221 7.12 -0.88 -12.09
CA GLY A 221 6.20 -1.41 -13.09
C GLY A 221 4.89 -1.82 -12.45
N VAL A 222 3.76 -1.40 -13.02
CA VAL A 222 2.42 -1.81 -12.57
C VAL A 222 1.69 -2.49 -13.73
N TRP A 223 1.08 -3.63 -13.44
CA TRP A 223 0.28 -4.41 -14.40
C TRP A 223 -1.22 -4.17 -14.18
N PRO A 224 -2.05 -4.46 -15.18
CA PRO A 224 -3.50 -4.40 -15.03
C PRO A 224 -4.01 -5.26 -13.88
N MET A 225 -5.11 -4.83 -13.29
CA MET A 225 -5.79 -5.59 -12.26
C MET A 225 -6.41 -6.87 -12.84
N GLN A 226 -6.33 -7.94 -12.08
CA GLN A 226 -6.91 -9.24 -12.41
C GLN A 226 -7.92 -9.62 -11.33
N ARG A 227 -9.09 -10.09 -11.73
CA ARG A 227 -10.09 -10.61 -10.81
C ARG A 227 -9.57 -11.89 -10.16
N ILE A 228 -9.72 -11.98 -8.85
CA ILE A 228 -9.48 -13.22 -8.10
C ILE A 228 -10.75 -14.03 -8.17
N THR A 229 -10.69 -15.16 -8.85
CA THR A 229 -11.78 -16.15 -8.84
C THR A 229 -11.49 -17.17 -7.75
N SER A 230 -12.41 -17.30 -6.80
CA SER A 230 -12.37 -18.40 -5.83
C SER A 230 -12.59 -19.69 -6.61
N ARG A 231 -11.55 -20.49 -6.82
CA ARG A 231 -11.76 -21.90 -7.12
C ARG A 231 -12.21 -22.54 -5.82
N VAL A 232 -13.51 -22.63 -5.58
CA VAL A 232 -14.05 -23.60 -4.65
C VAL A 232 -13.71 -24.97 -5.26
N SER A 233 -12.70 -25.61 -4.74
CA SER A 233 -12.43 -27.03 -5.05
C SER A 233 -13.54 -27.84 -4.39
N THR A 234 -14.64 -28.01 -5.08
CA THR A 234 -15.58 -29.09 -4.80
C THR A 234 -14.94 -30.41 -5.25
N ARG A 235 -13.99 -30.90 -4.47
CA ARG A 235 -13.76 -32.34 -4.44
C ARG A 235 -14.91 -32.94 -3.64
N CYS A 236 -15.98 -33.29 -4.31
CA CYS A 236 -16.87 -34.35 -3.85
C CYS A 236 -16.03 -35.61 -3.67
N GLU A 237 -15.85 -36.02 -2.43
CA GLU A 237 -15.43 -37.40 -2.13
C GLU A 237 -16.52 -38.34 -2.65
N GLN A 238 -16.32 -38.92 -3.80
CA GLN A 238 -16.98 -40.15 -4.15
C GLN A 238 -16.23 -41.26 -3.41
N ASN A 239 -16.69 -41.54 -2.19
CA ASN A 239 -16.42 -42.81 -1.52
C ASN A 239 -17.23 -43.90 -2.26
N GLU A 240 -16.61 -44.54 -3.23
CA GLU A 240 -17.06 -45.82 -3.73
C GLU A 240 -16.75 -46.87 -2.67
N ALA A 241 -17.82 -47.37 -2.11
CA ALA A 241 -17.80 -48.51 -1.21
C ALA A 241 -17.26 -49.76 -1.94
N PHE A 242 -16.08 -50.21 -1.58
CA PHE A 242 -15.60 -51.55 -1.91
C PHE A 242 -16.31 -52.55 -1.01
N GLY A 243 -17.16 -53.36 -1.64
CA GLY A 243 -17.82 -54.49 -1.01
C GLY A 243 -16.81 -55.54 -0.55
N VAL A 244 -17.03 -55.99 0.67
CA VAL A 244 -16.35 -57.16 1.26
C VAL A 244 -17.03 -58.43 0.75
N PRO A 245 -16.34 -59.40 0.20
CA PRO A 245 -16.91 -60.76 -0.05
C PRO A 245 -16.85 -61.57 1.26
N SER A 246 -18.02 -62.16 1.62
CA SER A 246 -18.14 -63.15 2.71
C SER A 246 -17.45 -64.47 2.36
N PRO A 247 -16.92 -65.17 3.41
CA PRO A 247 -16.32 -66.50 3.20
C PRO A 247 -17.37 -67.59 3.19
N VAL A 248 -17.13 -68.53 2.34
CA VAL A 248 -17.70 -69.91 2.41
C VAL A 248 -16.56 -70.86 2.77
#